data_fa01032f4e86a39ad12df24fbc9ad2af
#
_entry.id   fa01032f4e86a39ad12df24fbc9ad2af
#
_cell.length_a   1.000
_cell.length_b   1.000
_cell.length_c   1.000
_cell.angle_alpha   90.00
_cell.angle_beta   90.00
_cell.angle_gamma   90.00
#
_symmetry.space_group_name_H-M   'P 1'
#
loop_
_entity.id
_entity.type
_entity.pdbx_description
1 polymer ?
#
loop_
_entity_poly.entity_id
_entity_poly.type
_entity_poly.pdbx_seq_one_letter_code
_entity_poly.pdbx_strand_id
1 'polypeptide(L)'
;INNGEINITTSAEGLEANGVEINGGVISLRAYNDGINACDNSATGTTPYISISDGSITSNADGDGIDSNGTVSMSGGTLVVFGPTSNRDGALDYDISFAMCGGTLIALGSRGMAQAPSTLSQPCLSVYNKVGAGSTIEVRNADGADIISTVTPKDCESLIFSTKDFLPGSSYSIY
;
A
#
# COMPACT_ATOMS: atom_id res chain seq x y z
N ILE A 1 11.28 -2.48 12.45
CA ILE A 1 12.32 -2.70 11.42
C ILE A 1 12.97 -1.36 11.16
N ASN A 2 14.29 -1.23 11.43
CA ASN A 2 14.98 0.07 11.29
C ASN A 2 15.91 0.12 10.07
N ASN A 3 16.34 -1.02 9.55
CA ASN A 3 17.25 -1.13 8.39
C ASN A 3 17.42 -2.59 7.99
N GLY A 4 18.19 -2.84 6.94
CA GLY A 4 18.53 -4.18 6.44
C GLY A 4 17.65 -4.59 5.26
N GLU A 5 17.72 -5.86 4.91
CA GLU A 5 16.95 -6.46 3.82
C GLU A 5 16.14 -7.64 4.35
N ILE A 6 14.85 -7.64 4.05
CA ILE A 6 13.92 -8.72 4.36
C ILE A 6 13.30 -9.19 3.05
N ASN A 7 13.49 -10.45 2.71
CA ASN A 7 12.90 -11.07 1.54
C ASN A 7 12.11 -12.32 1.96
N ILE A 8 10.78 -12.18 1.97
CA ILE A 8 9.85 -13.28 2.24
C ILE A 8 9.29 -13.76 0.91
N THR A 9 9.77 -14.88 0.45
CA THR A 9 9.40 -15.43 -0.87
C THR A 9 8.07 -16.14 -0.87
N THR A 10 7.61 -16.62 0.30
CA THR A 10 6.30 -17.23 0.49
C THR A 10 5.97 -17.34 1.99
N SER A 11 4.74 -17.00 2.36
CA SER A 11 4.21 -17.11 3.73
C SER A 11 2.69 -17.11 3.69
N ALA A 12 2.03 -17.45 4.81
CA ALA A 12 0.62 -17.14 4.97
C ALA A 12 0.46 -15.63 5.17
N GLU A 13 0.96 -15.11 6.30
CA GLU A 13 1.12 -13.68 6.53
C GLU A 13 2.56 -13.25 6.25
N GLY A 14 2.76 -12.08 5.64
CA GLY A 14 4.10 -11.58 5.39
C GLY A 14 4.77 -11.11 6.68
N LEU A 15 4.31 -10.02 7.24
CA LEU A 15 4.69 -9.51 8.56
C LEU A 15 3.44 -9.44 9.42
N GLU A 16 3.44 -10.08 10.57
CA GLU A 16 2.28 -10.09 11.47
C GLU A 16 2.70 -9.72 12.90
N ALA A 17 2.00 -8.77 13.51
CA ALA A 17 2.17 -8.36 14.89
C ALA A 17 0.99 -7.50 15.36
N ASN A 18 0.88 -7.19 16.66
CA ASN A 18 -0.07 -6.18 17.13
C ASN A 18 0.36 -4.76 16.71
N GLY A 19 1.67 -4.49 16.62
CA GLY A 19 2.22 -3.25 16.10
C GLY A 19 3.39 -3.50 15.16
N VAL A 20 3.34 -2.93 13.96
CA VAL A 20 4.41 -3.03 12.96
C VAL A 20 4.98 -1.64 12.70
N GLU A 21 6.27 -1.47 13.03
CA GLU A 21 7.00 -0.23 12.76
C GLU A 21 8.10 -0.47 11.73
N ILE A 22 8.08 0.31 10.65
CA ILE A 22 9.09 0.28 9.59
C ILE A 22 9.69 1.68 9.46
N ASN A 23 10.94 1.80 9.91
CA ASN A 23 11.70 3.04 9.93
C ASN A 23 12.83 3.04 8.89
N GLY A 24 12.91 2.01 8.05
CA GLY A 24 13.91 1.88 7.01
C GLY A 24 14.09 0.44 6.55
N GLY A 25 15.01 0.25 5.60
CA GLY A 25 15.33 -1.04 5.02
C GLY A 25 14.64 -1.30 3.68
N VAL A 26 14.92 -2.47 3.10
CA VAL A 26 14.32 -2.97 1.87
C VAL A 26 13.54 -4.23 2.21
N ILE A 27 12.24 -4.20 1.99
CA ILE A 27 11.33 -5.29 2.35
C ILE A 27 10.58 -5.73 1.09
N SER A 28 10.69 -7.00 0.76
CA SER A 28 9.93 -7.65 -0.30
C SER A 28 9.22 -8.85 0.28
N LEU A 29 7.91 -8.93 0.12
CA LEU A 29 7.14 -10.04 0.64
C LEU A 29 6.09 -10.54 -0.34
N ARG A 30 5.88 -11.87 -0.30
CA ARG A 30 4.83 -12.59 -1.00
C ARG A 30 4.04 -13.40 0.03
N ALA A 31 2.75 -13.11 0.17
CA ALA A 31 1.84 -13.78 1.10
C ALA A 31 0.64 -14.41 0.36
N TYR A 32 0.14 -15.51 0.90
CA TYR A 32 -1.11 -16.14 0.43
C TYR A 32 -2.35 -15.51 1.04
N ASN A 33 -2.22 -14.95 2.22
CA ASN A 33 -3.18 -14.11 2.90
C ASN A 33 -2.63 -12.68 2.91
N ASP A 34 -2.47 -12.04 4.06
CA ASP A 34 -2.17 -10.62 4.12
C ASP A 34 -0.67 -10.32 4.05
N GLY A 35 -0.35 -9.19 3.44
CA GLY A 35 1.04 -8.78 3.26
C GLY A 35 1.66 -8.29 4.56
N ILE A 36 1.16 -7.21 5.12
CA ILE A 36 1.52 -6.70 6.45
C ILE A 36 0.24 -6.63 7.26
N ASN A 37 0.17 -7.40 8.34
CA ASN A 37 -1.01 -7.55 9.18
C ASN A 37 -0.73 -7.04 10.61
N ALA A 38 -1.46 -6.01 11.04
CA ALA A 38 -1.50 -5.59 12.43
C ALA A 38 -2.81 -6.05 13.07
N CYS A 39 -2.75 -7.20 13.74
CA CYS A 39 -3.93 -7.86 14.28
C CYS A 39 -4.10 -7.65 15.80
N ASP A 40 -5.32 -7.80 16.26
CA ASP A 40 -5.66 -7.75 17.68
C ASP A 40 -4.93 -8.84 18.47
N ASN A 41 -4.29 -8.40 19.54
CA ASN A 41 -3.72 -9.28 20.53
C ASN A 41 -4.36 -9.01 21.90
N SER A 42 -5.26 -9.86 22.31
CA SER A 42 -5.96 -9.74 23.58
C SER A 42 -5.03 -9.67 24.82
N ALA A 43 -3.79 -10.17 24.70
CA ALA A 43 -2.82 -10.10 25.78
C ALA A 43 -2.19 -8.71 25.95
N THR A 44 -2.15 -7.89 24.88
CA THR A 44 -1.56 -6.54 24.94
C THR A 44 -2.58 -5.48 25.35
N GLY A 45 -3.84 -5.64 24.98
CA GLY A 45 -4.89 -4.64 25.17
C GLY A 45 -4.64 -3.30 24.43
N THR A 46 -3.72 -3.30 23.46
CA THR A 46 -3.34 -2.13 22.67
C THR A 46 -3.99 -2.19 21.29
N THR A 47 -4.41 -1.04 20.78
CA THR A 47 -4.92 -0.93 19.42
C THR A 47 -3.84 -1.31 18.41
N PRO A 48 -4.13 -2.22 17.46
CA PRO A 48 -3.19 -2.56 16.41
C PRO A 48 -2.79 -1.35 15.56
N TYR A 49 -1.56 -1.37 15.04
CA TYR A 49 -1.12 -0.29 14.17
C TYR A 49 0.01 -0.71 13.21
N ILE A 50 0.06 -0.03 12.07
CA ILE A 50 1.18 -0.07 11.14
C ILE A 50 1.71 1.35 10.99
N SER A 51 3.00 1.54 11.22
CA SER A 51 3.68 2.85 11.08
C SER A 51 4.86 2.72 10.13
N ILE A 52 4.85 3.50 9.05
CA ILE A 52 5.93 3.52 8.05
C ILE A 52 6.50 4.93 7.99
N SER A 53 7.75 5.10 8.43
CA SER A 53 8.44 6.39 8.41
C SER A 53 9.52 6.49 7.33
N ASP A 54 10.04 5.36 6.87
CA ASP A 54 11.02 5.26 5.78
C ASP A 54 11.12 3.81 5.28
N GLY A 55 11.95 3.56 4.26
CA GLY A 55 12.19 2.25 3.67
C GLY A 55 11.59 2.08 2.27
N SER A 56 11.91 0.95 1.65
CA SER A 56 11.35 0.52 0.37
C SER A 56 10.64 -0.81 0.57
N ILE A 57 9.32 -0.78 0.54
CA ILE A 57 8.47 -1.92 0.87
C ILE A 57 7.68 -2.34 -0.38
N THR A 58 7.77 -3.61 -0.74
CA THR A 58 6.90 -4.24 -1.74
C THR A 58 6.12 -5.37 -1.09
N SER A 59 4.80 -5.22 -1.02
CA SER A 59 3.87 -6.23 -0.55
C SER A 59 3.12 -6.83 -1.74
N ASN A 60 3.22 -8.14 -1.93
CA ASN A 60 2.45 -8.88 -2.93
C ASN A 60 1.63 -9.95 -2.22
N ALA A 61 0.35 -9.70 -2.00
CA ALA A 61 -0.55 -10.52 -1.19
C ALA A 61 -1.77 -11.00 -1.99
N ASP A 62 -2.28 -12.19 -1.67
CA ASP A 62 -3.53 -12.70 -2.26
C ASP A 62 -4.75 -12.35 -1.40
N GLY A 63 -4.55 -12.04 -0.10
CA GLY A 63 -5.44 -11.30 0.78
C GLY A 63 -5.13 -9.80 0.76
N ASP A 64 -5.36 -9.10 1.88
CA ASP A 64 -5.09 -7.67 1.99
C ASP A 64 -3.59 -7.38 1.88
N GLY A 65 -3.23 -6.39 1.09
CA GLY A 65 -1.82 -6.02 0.94
C GLY A 65 -1.24 -5.39 2.19
N ILE A 66 -2.03 -4.54 2.83
CA ILE A 66 -1.88 -3.96 4.15
C ILE A 66 -3.18 -4.16 4.89
N ASP A 67 -3.16 -4.85 6.02
CA ASP A 67 -4.29 -5.05 6.93
C ASP A 67 -3.98 -4.49 8.32
N SER A 68 -4.89 -3.75 8.91
CA SER A 68 -4.77 -3.31 10.29
C SER A 68 -6.13 -3.29 10.99
N ASN A 69 -6.31 -4.11 12.03
CA ASN A 69 -7.46 -3.98 12.92
C ASN A 69 -7.43 -2.67 13.75
N GLY A 70 -6.71 -1.68 13.29
CA GLY A 70 -6.57 -0.40 13.94
C GLY A 70 -6.18 0.71 12.99
N THR A 71 -4.96 1.24 13.13
CA THR A 71 -4.51 2.41 12.38
C THR A 71 -3.33 2.10 11.48
N VAL A 72 -3.28 2.81 10.35
CA VAL A 72 -2.10 2.86 9.48
C VAL A 72 -1.60 4.30 9.41
N SER A 73 -0.30 4.50 9.47
CA SER A 73 0.33 5.79 9.22
C SER A 73 1.54 5.66 8.31
N MET A 74 1.64 6.55 7.33
CA MET A 74 2.82 6.63 6.47
C MET A 74 3.32 8.07 6.40
N SER A 75 4.57 8.29 6.83
CA SER A 75 5.19 9.62 6.85
C SER A 75 6.43 9.73 5.96
N GLY A 76 6.89 8.62 5.39
CA GLY A 76 8.04 8.57 4.49
C GLY A 76 8.18 7.21 3.82
N GLY A 77 9.28 7.02 3.08
CA GLY A 77 9.56 5.80 2.35
C GLY A 77 8.73 5.58 1.09
N THR A 78 8.81 4.38 0.55
CA THR A 78 8.04 3.91 -0.61
C THR A 78 7.32 2.62 -0.27
N LEU A 79 6.01 2.60 -0.44
CA LEU A 79 5.17 1.42 -0.26
C LEU A 79 4.49 1.08 -1.59
N VAL A 80 4.82 -0.09 -2.12
CA VAL A 80 4.18 -0.67 -3.30
C VAL A 80 3.40 -1.90 -2.87
N VAL A 81 2.11 -1.89 -3.10
CA VAL A 81 1.18 -2.95 -2.75
C VAL A 81 0.57 -3.54 -4.02
N PHE A 82 0.77 -4.82 -4.22
CA PHE A 82 0.06 -5.65 -5.17
C PHE A 82 -0.90 -6.55 -4.40
N GLY A 83 -2.08 -6.03 -4.15
CA GLY A 83 -3.13 -6.66 -3.36
C GLY A 83 -3.87 -7.78 -4.12
N PRO A 84 -5.03 -8.20 -3.62
CA PRO A 84 -5.79 -9.32 -4.17
C PRO A 84 -6.39 -9.01 -5.53
N THR A 85 -6.68 -10.08 -6.28
CA THR A 85 -7.55 -10.05 -7.47
C THR A 85 -9.00 -10.40 -7.12
N SER A 86 -9.22 -10.94 -5.94
CA SER A 86 -10.54 -11.29 -5.40
C SER A 86 -11.21 -10.07 -4.78
N ASN A 87 -12.50 -9.88 -5.01
CA ASN A 87 -13.28 -8.78 -4.43
C ASN A 87 -13.65 -8.97 -2.95
N ARG A 88 -13.03 -9.93 -2.25
CA ARG A 88 -13.26 -10.17 -0.82
C ARG A 88 -12.34 -9.35 0.07
N ASP A 89 -11.20 -8.97 -0.48
CA ASP A 89 -10.11 -8.28 0.20
C ASP A 89 -9.65 -7.08 -0.64
N GLY A 90 -8.85 -6.18 -0.11
CA GLY A 90 -8.37 -4.96 -0.75
C GLY A 90 -6.84 -4.85 -0.79
N ALA A 91 -6.30 -3.92 -1.57
CA ALA A 91 -4.88 -3.60 -1.46
C ALA A 91 -4.54 -2.99 -0.09
N LEU A 92 -5.49 -2.25 0.47
CA LEU A 92 -5.42 -1.61 1.80
C LEU A 92 -6.70 -1.96 2.54
N ASP A 93 -6.57 -2.41 3.78
CA ASP A 93 -7.64 -2.54 4.75
C ASP A 93 -7.21 -1.98 6.12
N TYR A 94 -8.10 -1.25 6.79
CA TYR A 94 -7.88 -0.72 8.12
C TYR A 94 -9.21 -0.40 8.81
N ASP A 95 -9.32 -0.70 10.10
CA ASP A 95 -10.56 -0.50 10.86
C ASP A 95 -10.78 0.94 11.29
N ILE A 96 -9.72 1.70 11.62
CA ILE A 96 -9.87 3.03 12.24
C ILE A 96 -9.47 4.14 11.26
N SER A 97 -8.23 4.16 10.79
CA SER A 97 -7.73 5.20 9.89
C SER A 97 -6.44 4.83 9.19
N PHE A 98 -6.25 5.43 8.00
CA PHE A 98 -4.94 5.49 7.36
C PHE A 98 -4.54 6.95 7.16
N ALA A 99 -3.53 7.40 7.90
CA ALA A 99 -2.94 8.72 7.78
C ALA A 99 -1.79 8.73 6.78
N MET A 100 -2.00 9.37 5.62
CA MET A 100 -0.96 9.57 4.60
C MET A 100 -0.33 10.94 4.76
N CYS A 101 0.83 11.00 5.45
CA CYS A 101 1.52 12.22 5.83
C CYS A 101 2.74 12.52 4.95
N GLY A 102 3.29 11.51 4.27
CA GLY A 102 4.48 11.64 3.43
C GLY A 102 4.86 10.31 2.77
N GLY A 103 5.89 10.34 1.91
CA GLY A 103 6.35 9.17 1.16
C GLY A 103 5.63 8.94 -0.15
N THR A 104 5.83 7.76 -0.74
CA THR A 104 5.18 7.33 -1.99
C THR A 104 4.39 6.06 -1.75
N LEU A 105 3.09 6.11 -2.02
CA LEU A 105 2.18 4.96 -1.98
C LEU A 105 1.73 4.60 -3.39
N ILE A 106 1.87 3.34 -3.72
CA ILE A 106 1.28 2.70 -4.91
C ILE A 106 0.52 1.48 -4.40
N ALA A 107 -0.82 1.50 -4.44
CA ALA A 107 -1.62 0.37 -4.02
C ALA A 107 -2.57 -0.04 -5.14
N LEU A 108 -2.36 -1.26 -5.63
CA LEU A 108 -3.08 -1.85 -6.75
C LEU A 108 -3.77 -3.12 -6.26
N GLY A 109 -5.05 -3.30 -6.55
CA GLY A 109 -5.77 -4.49 -6.09
C GLY A 109 -7.18 -4.61 -6.64
N SER A 110 -8.01 -5.37 -5.96
CA SER A 110 -9.41 -5.53 -6.28
C SER A 110 -10.19 -4.24 -6.08
N ARG A 111 -11.36 -4.13 -6.70
CA ARG A 111 -12.28 -3.01 -6.50
C ARG A 111 -13.25 -3.25 -5.36
N GLY A 112 -13.54 -4.50 -5.00
CA GLY A 112 -14.65 -4.85 -4.13
C GLY A 112 -14.51 -4.32 -2.70
N MET A 113 -13.31 -4.35 -2.14
CA MET A 113 -12.98 -3.86 -0.79
C MET A 113 -11.95 -2.72 -0.83
N ALA A 114 -11.88 -1.98 -1.94
CA ALA A 114 -10.88 -0.94 -2.11
C ALA A 114 -11.06 0.21 -1.12
N GLN A 115 -10.06 0.42 -0.29
CA GLN A 115 -9.93 1.57 0.60
C GLN A 115 -8.77 2.46 0.14
N ALA A 116 -8.91 3.77 0.34
CA ALA A 116 -7.83 4.75 0.18
C ALA A 116 -7.50 5.38 1.53
N PRO A 117 -6.32 6.00 1.72
CA PRO A 117 -6.02 6.71 2.96
C PRO A 117 -7.13 7.70 3.35
N SER A 118 -7.54 7.66 4.62
CA SER A 118 -8.67 8.45 5.15
C SER A 118 -8.27 9.83 5.62
N THR A 119 -6.99 10.04 5.94
CA THR A 119 -6.45 11.34 6.36
C THR A 119 -5.25 11.69 5.50
N LEU A 120 -5.28 12.85 4.87
CA LEU A 120 -4.30 13.24 3.86
C LEU A 120 -3.58 14.53 4.24
N SER A 121 -2.25 14.48 4.30
CA SER A 121 -1.37 15.67 4.32
C SER A 121 -0.69 15.90 2.95
N GLN A 122 -0.85 14.97 2.03
CA GLN A 122 -0.45 15.08 0.62
C GLN A 122 -1.55 14.51 -0.27
N PRO A 123 -1.64 14.92 -1.56
CA PRO A 123 -2.68 14.45 -2.46
C PRO A 123 -2.66 12.95 -2.68
N CYS A 124 -3.84 12.37 -2.83
CA CYS A 124 -4.04 10.98 -3.18
C CYS A 124 -4.97 10.89 -4.40
N LEU A 125 -4.60 10.06 -5.37
CA LEU A 125 -5.41 9.73 -6.53
C LEU A 125 -5.99 8.34 -6.34
N SER A 126 -7.29 8.19 -6.52
CA SER A 126 -7.97 6.89 -6.52
C SER A 126 -8.70 6.74 -7.85
N VAL A 127 -8.34 5.72 -8.62
CA VAL A 127 -8.89 5.42 -9.93
C VAL A 127 -9.33 3.96 -9.96
N TYR A 128 -10.51 3.74 -10.52
CA TYR A 128 -11.08 2.41 -10.69
C TYR A 128 -11.13 2.08 -12.17
N ASN A 129 -10.19 1.27 -12.63
CA ASN A 129 -10.10 0.80 -14.00
C ASN A 129 -9.45 -0.57 -14.05
N LYS A 130 -9.87 -1.41 -14.96
CA LYS A 130 -9.30 -2.75 -15.12
C LYS A 130 -7.96 -2.66 -15.85
N VAL A 131 -6.93 -3.21 -15.24
CA VAL A 131 -5.57 -3.31 -15.77
C VAL A 131 -5.12 -4.76 -15.67
N GLY A 132 -4.62 -5.32 -16.77
CA GLY A 132 -4.15 -6.70 -16.83
C GLY A 132 -2.75 -6.87 -16.25
N ALA A 133 -2.47 -8.07 -15.76
CA ALA A 133 -1.15 -8.47 -15.29
C ALA A 133 -0.06 -8.21 -16.36
N GLY A 134 1.10 -7.72 -15.93
CA GLY A 134 2.23 -7.38 -16.79
C GLY A 134 2.14 -6.00 -17.43
N SER A 135 1.05 -5.26 -17.22
CA SER A 135 0.92 -3.90 -17.75
C SER A 135 1.79 -2.92 -16.98
N THR A 136 2.39 -1.98 -17.70
CA THR A 136 3.00 -0.79 -17.10
C THR A 136 1.91 0.24 -16.84
N ILE A 137 1.90 0.83 -15.67
CA ILE A 137 1.01 1.91 -15.27
C ILE A 137 1.87 3.15 -15.03
N GLU A 138 1.57 4.21 -15.74
CA GLU A 138 2.28 5.48 -15.63
C GLU A 138 1.32 6.60 -15.26
N VAL A 139 1.70 7.40 -14.26
CA VAL A 139 0.99 8.62 -13.89
C VAL A 139 1.86 9.81 -14.32
N ARG A 140 1.35 10.63 -15.23
CA ARG A 140 2.05 11.79 -15.80
C ARG A 140 1.37 13.09 -15.42
N ASN A 141 2.17 14.14 -15.22
CA ASN A 141 1.66 15.50 -15.05
C ASN A 141 1.20 16.11 -16.39
N ALA A 142 0.69 17.34 -16.35
CA ALA A 142 0.22 18.05 -17.52
C ALA A 142 1.32 18.33 -18.56
N ASP A 143 2.57 18.37 -18.16
CA ASP A 143 3.73 18.56 -19.03
C ASP A 143 4.23 17.25 -19.66
N GLY A 144 3.60 16.14 -19.32
CA GLY A 144 3.94 14.80 -19.79
C GLY A 144 5.10 14.14 -19.05
N ALA A 145 5.55 14.69 -17.92
CA ALA A 145 6.58 14.07 -17.10
C ALA A 145 6.01 12.95 -16.24
N ASP A 146 6.73 11.82 -16.18
CA ASP A 146 6.38 10.69 -15.36
C ASP A 146 6.57 11.03 -13.88
N ILE A 147 5.50 10.89 -13.10
CA ILE A 147 5.50 11.05 -11.64
C ILE A 147 5.59 9.69 -10.95
N ILE A 148 4.85 8.71 -11.45
CA ILE A 148 4.86 7.32 -10.97
C ILE A 148 4.94 6.42 -12.20
N SER A 149 5.75 5.36 -12.11
CA SER A 149 5.75 4.25 -13.05
C SER A 149 5.89 2.94 -12.28
N THR A 150 5.04 1.97 -12.59
CA THR A 150 5.08 0.64 -11.98
C THR A 150 4.56 -0.41 -12.96
N VAL A 151 4.96 -1.67 -12.75
CA VAL A 151 4.43 -2.81 -13.50
C VAL A 151 3.63 -3.68 -12.54
N THR A 152 2.36 -3.91 -12.86
CA THR A 152 1.53 -4.80 -12.03
C THR A 152 1.79 -6.27 -12.35
N PRO A 153 2.14 -7.11 -11.36
CA PRO A 153 2.31 -8.55 -11.60
C PRO A 153 0.98 -9.31 -11.68
N LYS A 154 -0.12 -8.68 -11.29
CA LYS A 154 -1.47 -9.26 -11.22
C LYS A 154 -2.49 -8.33 -11.87
N ASP A 155 -3.64 -8.89 -12.25
CA ASP A 155 -4.80 -8.06 -12.63
C ASP A 155 -5.20 -7.18 -11.45
N CYS A 156 -5.57 -5.93 -11.73
CA CYS A 156 -6.10 -5.01 -10.71
C CYS A 156 -7.24 -4.17 -11.28
N GLU A 157 -8.10 -3.67 -10.39
CA GLU A 157 -9.25 -2.83 -10.73
C GLU A 157 -9.34 -1.57 -9.87
N SER A 158 -8.51 -1.48 -8.82
CA SER A 158 -8.32 -0.32 -7.95
C SER A 158 -6.87 0.12 -8.03
N LEU A 159 -6.66 1.40 -8.32
CA LEU A 159 -5.35 2.03 -8.44
C LEU A 159 -5.33 3.25 -7.52
N ILE A 160 -4.50 3.19 -6.48
CA ILE A 160 -4.38 4.25 -5.48
C ILE A 160 -2.93 4.71 -5.45
N PHE A 161 -2.73 6.00 -5.63
CA PHE A 161 -1.41 6.61 -5.69
C PHE A 161 -1.36 7.84 -4.78
N SER A 162 -0.30 7.98 -4.01
CA SER A 162 -0.02 9.20 -3.26
C SER A 162 1.47 9.48 -3.25
N THR A 163 1.86 10.72 -3.50
CA THR A 163 3.24 11.19 -3.44
C THR A 163 3.25 12.70 -3.22
N LYS A 164 4.32 13.20 -2.63
CA LYS A 164 4.58 14.65 -2.47
C LYS A 164 4.64 15.40 -3.79
N ASP A 165 4.89 14.68 -4.91
CA ASP A 165 5.03 15.27 -6.24
C ASP A 165 3.67 15.52 -6.91
N PHE A 166 2.58 15.09 -6.31
CA PHE A 166 1.25 15.51 -6.70
C PHE A 166 0.93 16.89 -6.13
N LEU A 167 0.50 17.79 -7.00
CA LEU A 167 0.16 19.17 -6.63
C LEU A 167 -1.35 19.34 -6.58
N PRO A 168 -1.91 19.91 -5.49
CA PRO A 168 -3.33 20.18 -5.38
C PRO A 168 -3.85 21.02 -6.57
N GLY A 169 -4.98 20.60 -7.14
CA GLY A 169 -5.59 21.31 -8.27
C GLY A 169 -4.96 21.05 -9.63
N SER A 170 -3.91 20.23 -9.71
CA SER A 170 -3.29 19.84 -10.98
C SER A 170 -4.02 18.65 -11.61
N SER A 171 -3.85 18.53 -12.94
CA SER A 171 -4.37 17.40 -13.71
C SER A 171 -3.26 16.38 -13.97
N TYR A 172 -3.63 15.11 -13.93
CA TYR A 172 -2.75 13.98 -14.20
C TYR A 172 -3.41 13.04 -15.19
N SER A 173 -2.60 12.39 -16.02
CA SER A 173 -3.04 11.34 -16.95
C SER A 173 -2.47 10.01 -16.50
N ILE A 174 -3.26 8.95 -16.64
CA ILE A 174 -2.85 7.57 -16.33
C ILE A 174 -2.88 6.76 -17.62
N TYR A 175 -1.79 6.09 -17.92
CA TYR A 175 -1.58 5.28 -19.12
C TYR A 175 -1.38 3.81 -18.78
#